data_cc10646250974cb4e5920321ae9ed06d
#
_entry.id   cc10646250974cb4e5920321ae9ed06d
#
_cell.length_a   1.000
_cell.length_b   1.000
_cell.length_c   1.000
_cell.angle_alpha   90.00
_cell.angle_beta   90.00
_cell.angle_gamma   90.00
#
_symmetry.space_group_name_H-M   'P 1'
#
loop_
_entity.id
_entity.type
_entity.pdbx_description
1 polymer ?
#
loop_
_entity_poly.entity_id
_entity_poly.type
_entity_poly.pdbx_seq_one_letter_code
_entity_poly.pdbx_strand_id
1 'polypeptide(L)' 'MRDLLNLRRYAYSHPMTNTYRTAEAARMLGVHPSTLRRWDKKGILTPSYRTPTGERRYTDADLDAGRNNKES' A
#
# COMPACT_ATOMS: atom_id res chain seq x y z
N MET A 1 22.90 -21.80 0.67
CA MET A 1 22.29 -22.03 -0.60
C MET A 1 20.81 -22.10 -0.49
N ARG A 2 20.37 -23.05 0.26
CA ARG A 2 18.99 -23.20 0.49
C ARG A 2 18.38 -21.97 1.10
N ASP A 3 19.11 -21.35 1.98
CA ASP A 3 18.64 -20.14 2.63
C ASP A 3 18.43 -19.03 1.64
N LEU A 4 19.31 -18.97 0.67
CA LEU A 4 19.20 -17.96 -0.35
C LEU A 4 17.92 -18.15 -1.13
N LEU A 5 17.62 -19.40 -1.45
CA LEU A 5 16.40 -19.69 -2.15
C LEU A 5 15.19 -19.32 -1.34
N ASN A 6 15.24 -19.65 -0.06
CA ASN A 6 14.14 -19.33 0.83
C ASN A 6 13.95 -17.84 0.95
N LEU A 7 15.06 -17.12 1.00
CA LEU A 7 14.97 -15.67 1.09
C LEU A 7 14.30 -15.10 -0.13
N ARG A 8 14.66 -15.62 -1.27
CA ARG A 8 14.09 -15.15 -2.50
C ARG A 8 12.60 -15.44 -2.55
N ARG A 9 12.24 -16.63 -2.14
CA ARG A 9 10.85 -17.01 -2.11
C ARG A 9 10.09 -16.20 -1.09
N TYR A 10 10.72 -15.97 0.03
CA TYR A 10 10.11 -15.19 1.08
C TYR A 10 9.87 -13.76 0.62
N ALA A 11 10.86 -13.16 -0.03
CA ALA A 11 10.71 -11.80 -0.51
C ALA A 11 9.61 -11.72 -1.55
N TYR A 12 9.40 -12.79 -2.25
CA TYR A 12 8.38 -12.85 -3.25
C TYR A 12 6.99 -12.85 -2.62
N SER A 13 6.82 -13.68 -1.59
CA SER A 13 5.57 -13.77 -0.88
C SER A 13 5.39 -12.60 0.07
N HIS A 14 6.51 -12.11 0.58
CA HIS A 14 6.50 -11.03 1.55
C HIS A 14 7.38 -9.92 1.02
N PRO A 15 6.82 -9.02 0.26
CA PRO A 15 7.61 -7.95 -0.32
C PRO A 15 8.47 -7.28 0.73
N MET A 16 9.68 -6.96 0.34
CA MET A 16 10.56 -6.25 1.23
C MET A 16 10.02 -4.88 1.56
N THR A 17 9.12 -4.42 0.75
CA THR A 17 8.49 -3.14 0.95
C THR A 17 7.51 -3.21 2.10
N ASN A 18 7.54 -2.22 2.96
CA ASN A 18 6.56 -2.12 4.02
C ASN A 18 5.18 -1.89 3.44
N THR A 19 4.19 -2.37 4.14
CA THR A 19 2.82 -2.08 3.75
C THR A 19 2.14 -1.38 4.91
N TYR A 20 1.14 -0.60 4.58
CA TYR A 20 0.45 0.24 5.55
C TYR A 20 -1.04 0.11 5.40
N ARG A 21 -1.73 0.16 6.52
CA ARG A 21 -3.18 0.16 6.52
C ARG A 21 -3.67 1.54 6.11
N THR A 22 -4.93 1.60 5.76
CA THR A 22 -5.52 2.85 5.31
C THR A 22 -5.26 4.00 6.30
N ALA A 23 -5.46 3.74 7.58
CA ALA A 23 -5.28 4.80 8.57
C ALA A 23 -3.85 5.30 8.61
N GLU A 24 -2.89 4.37 8.55
CA GLU A 24 -1.49 4.76 8.55
C GLU A 24 -1.11 5.50 7.28
N ALA A 25 -1.54 4.95 6.15
CA ALA A 25 -1.22 5.57 4.87
C ALA A 25 -1.79 6.97 4.80
N ALA A 26 -3.00 7.14 5.28
CA ALA A 26 -3.64 8.45 5.28
C ALA A 26 -2.85 9.43 6.12
N ARG A 27 -2.40 8.98 7.28
CA ARG A 27 -1.61 9.83 8.16
C ARG A 27 -0.32 10.24 7.49
N MET A 28 0.33 9.29 6.82
CA MET A 28 1.58 9.56 6.14
C MET A 28 1.40 10.51 4.96
N LEU A 29 0.25 10.47 4.34
CA LEU A 29 -0.05 11.36 3.21
C LEU A 29 -0.66 12.67 3.67
N GLY A 30 -1.01 12.77 4.94
CA GLY A 30 -1.60 13.99 5.45
C GLY A 30 -3.04 14.19 5.02
N VAL A 31 -3.78 13.12 4.83
CA VAL A 31 -5.18 13.21 4.45
C VAL A 31 -6.00 12.34 5.40
N HIS A 32 -7.31 12.49 5.33
CA HIS A 32 -8.20 11.69 6.14
C HIS A 32 -8.36 10.30 5.51
N PRO A 33 -8.53 9.26 6.33
CA PRO A 33 -8.71 7.91 5.77
C PRO A 33 -9.85 7.81 4.77
N SER A 34 -10.92 8.57 4.97
CA SER A 34 -12.03 8.52 4.04
C SER A 34 -11.62 9.04 2.67
N THR A 35 -10.63 9.93 2.62
CA THR A 35 -10.11 10.42 1.37
C THR A 35 -9.45 9.30 0.59
N LEU A 36 -8.67 8.47 1.29
CA LEU A 36 -8.03 7.34 0.62
C LEU A 36 -9.06 6.35 0.10
N ARG A 37 -10.11 6.11 0.86
CA ARG A 37 -11.17 5.21 0.42
C ARG A 37 -11.88 5.77 -0.80
N ARG A 38 -12.08 7.07 -0.83
CA ARG A 38 -12.70 7.73 -1.97
C ARG A 38 -11.79 7.66 -3.19
N TRP A 39 -10.50 7.86 -2.98
CA TRP A 39 -9.54 7.77 -4.07
C TRP A 39 -9.51 6.37 -4.66
N ASP A 40 -9.64 5.36 -3.80
CA ASP A 40 -9.67 3.99 -4.26
C ASP A 40 -10.88 3.76 -5.16
N LYS A 41 -12.03 4.22 -4.73
CA LYS A 41 -13.25 4.05 -5.51
C LYS A 41 -13.18 4.77 -6.84
N LYS A 42 -12.53 5.91 -6.87
CA LYS A 42 -12.40 6.69 -8.10
C LYS A 42 -11.24 6.24 -8.96
N GLY A 43 -10.43 5.33 -8.46
CA GLY A 43 -9.27 4.89 -9.22
C GLY A 43 -8.12 5.87 -9.22
N ILE A 44 -8.17 6.87 -8.34
CA ILE A 44 -7.09 7.84 -8.25
C ILE A 44 -5.86 7.22 -7.60
N LEU A 45 -6.10 6.47 -6.52
CA LEU A 45 -5.03 5.77 -5.82
C LEU A 45 -5.62 4.50 -5.25
N THR A 46 -5.18 3.37 -5.76
CA THR A 46 -5.65 2.09 -5.28
C THR A 46 -4.53 1.39 -4.55
N PRO A 47 -4.84 0.61 -3.53
CA PRO A 47 -3.80 -0.12 -2.81
C PRO A 47 -3.24 -1.24 -3.66
N SER A 48 -1.98 -1.55 -3.45
CA SER A 48 -1.35 -2.64 -4.19
C SER A 48 -1.86 -4.00 -3.75
N TYR A 49 -2.31 -4.08 -2.50
CA TYR A 49 -2.76 -5.35 -1.94
C TYR A 49 -4.08 -5.19 -1.24
N ARG A 50 -4.80 -6.29 -1.17
CA ARG A 50 -5.92 -6.42 -0.26
C ARG A 50 -5.73 -7.73 0.46
N THR A 51 -5.97 -7.73 1.77
CA THR A 51 -5.89 -8.97 2.53
C THR A 51 -7.08 -9.85 2.16
N PRO A 52 -7.03 -11.13 2.53
CA PRO A 52 -8.18 -12.01 2.28
C PRO A 52 -9.47 -11.50 2.88
N THR A 53 -9.40 -10.70 3.93
CA THR A 53 -10.59 -10.12 4.53
C THR A 53 -10.96 -8.77 3.92
N GLY A 54 -10.26 -8.37 2.87
CA GLY A 54 -10.61 -7.17 2.16
C GLY A 54 -9.96 -5.89 2.64
N GLU A 55 -9.02 -5.99 3.56
CA GLU A 55 -8.32 -4.81 4.06
C GLU A 55 -7.38 -4.27 3.01
N ARG A 56 -7.33 -2.95 2.90
CA ARG A 56 -6.42 -2.30 1.98
C ARG A 56 -5.02 -2.26 2.56
N ARG A 57 -4.03 -2.50 1.72
CA ARG A 57 -2.63 -2.42 2.10
C ARG A 57 -1.88 -1.59 1.09
N TYR A 58 -1.30 -0.52 1.55
CA TYR A 58 -0.58 0.42 0.69
C TYR A 58 0.91 0.19 0.84
N THR A 59 1.63 0.31 -0.27
CA THR A 59 3.09 0.20 -0.27
C THR A 59 3.70 1.58 -0.30
N ASP A 60 5.02 1.64 -0.15
CA ASP A 60 5.72 2.92 -0.27
C ASP A 60 5.50 3.53 -1.64
N ALA A 61 5.49 2.69 -2.67
CA ALA A 61 5.24 3.19 -4.02
C ALA A 61 3.85 3.77 -4.13
N ASP A 62 2.88 3.16 -3.47
CA ASP A 62 1.52 3.69 -3.46
C ASP A 62 1.49 5.06 -2.81
N LEU A 63 2.23 5.21 -1.72
CA LEU A 63 2.25 6.49 -1.03
C LEU A 63 2.90 7.58 -1.88
N ASP A 64 3.95 7.21 -2.62
CA ASP A 64 4.56 8.16 -3.52
C ASP A 64 3.59 8.60 -4.59
N ALA A 65 2.85 7.65 -5.14
CA ALA A 65 1.85 7.98 -6.14
C ALA A 65 0.79 8.90 -5.55
N GLY A 66 0.42 8.64 -4.30
CA GLY A 66 -0.57 9.49 -3.64
C GLY A 66 -0.08 10.90 -3.43
N ARG A 67 1.20 11.03 -3.10
CA ARG A 67 1.76 12.36 -2.92
C ARG A 67 1.78 13.14 -4.21
N ASN A 68 1.99 12.46 -5.31
CA ASN A 68 2.03 13.11 -6.62
C ASN A 68 0.66 13.37 -7.20
N ASN A 69 -0.34 12.68 -6.69
CA ASN A 69 -1.69 12.76 -7.19
C ASN A 69 -2.61 13.48 -6.24
N LYS A 70 -2.16 14.55 -5.71
CA LYS A 70 -2.98 15.27 -4.76
C LYS A 70 -4.21 15.80 -5.41
N GLU A 71 -5.30 15.54 -4.76
CA GLU A 71 -6.56 16.10 -5.13
C GLU A 71 -6.51 17.54 -4.66
N SER A 72 -6.60 18.47 -5.52
CA SER A 72 -6.49 19.85 -5.04
C SER A 72 -7.72 20.62 -5.26
#